data_311eedd505a77bd02c8cb8f718b9bb5d
#
_entry.id   311eedd505a77bd02c8cb8f718b9bb5d
#
_cell.length_a   1.000
_cell.length_b   1.000
_cell.length_c   1.000
_cell.angle_alpha   90.00
_cell.angle_beta   90.00
_cell.angle_gamma   90.00
#
_symmetry.space_group_name_H-M   'P 1'
#
loop_
_entity.id
_entity.type
_entity.pdbx_description
1 polymer ?
#
loop_
_entity_poly.entity_id
_entity_poly.type
_entity_poly.pdbx_seq_one_letter_code
_entity_poly.pdbx_strand_id
1 'polypeptide(L)'
;MPKLHVPIARIVAAVLALLTVVPLLVSSGPPAGAEPAGQAGAPTETFGQRPLRVASFNIHHGVGTDNLLDLERIARVIEDGGAQVVGLQEVDRHFGERSQFVDQATWLAERLGMRVVFGANLDLDPFTPDAPRRQYGTAILSRHRIRGWRNTLLPRPAGGEQRGLLEAVVSVRGARVRVFNTHLQHNSQEERLAQIAQIRTIVGQSRESVVLLGDLNATPESPEIAAITEDLADTWVAAGEGEGFTYDAETPHARIDYVLTSSDVVAKAAAVVTSDGSDHLPVVVDLVLPGGRFGRR
;
A
#
# COMPACT_ATOMS: atom_id res chain seq x y z
N MET A 1 41.24 42.20 -14.27
CA MET A 1 40.78 43.50 -13.76
C MET A 1 39.65 43.20 -12.78
N PRO A 2 39.53 43.98 -11.68
CA PRO A 2 39.86 43.39 -10.39
C PRO A 2 38.63 42.97 -9.57
N LYS A 3 38.90 42.01 -8.63
CA LYS A 3 38.01 41.53 -7.58
C LYS A 3 37.74 42.59 -6.52
N LEU A 4 36.49 42.80 -6.13
CA LEU A 4 36.15 43.52 -4.90
C LEU A 4 35.71 42.51 -3.83
N HIS A 5 36.50 42.50 -2.75
CA HIS A 5 36.15 41.88 -1.48
C HIS A 5 35.54 42.93 -0.57
N VAL A 6 34.43 42.56 0.11
CA VAL A 6 33.88 43.34 1.23
C VAL A 6 33.80 42.44 2.46
N PRO A 7 34.35 42.86 3.61
CA PRO A 7 34.35 42.06 4.83
C PRO A 7 33.08 42.30 5.67
N ILE A 8 32.55 41.22 6.24
CA ILE A 8 31.43 41.25 7.19
C ILE A 8 31.99 41.46 8.62
N ALA A 9 31.61 42.56 9.23
CA ALA A 9 31.89 42.85 10.64
C ALA A 9 30.87 42.15 11.56
N ARG A 10 31.40 41.45 12.57
CA ARG A 10 30.63 40.87 13.67
C ARG A 10 30.36 41.93 14.72
N ILE A 11 29.09 42.08 15.14
CA ILE A 11 28.73 42.85 16.34
C ILE A 11 28.17 41.83 17.36
N VAL A 12 28.84 41.70 18.50
CA VAL A 12 28.41 40.97 19.68
C VAL A 12 27.89 42.03 20.68
N ALA A 13 26.61 41.93 21.02
CA ALA A 13 26.03 42.74 22.10
C ALA A 13 25.74 41.84 23.31
N ALA A 14 26.46 42.06 24.39
CA ALA A 14 26.21 41.43 25.69
C ALA A 14 25.21 42.30 26.46
N VAL A 15 24.14 41.71 26.97
CA VAL A 15 23.21 42.35 27.90
C VAL A 15 23.35 41.68 29.26
N LEU A 16 23.85 42.45 30.23
CA LEU A 16 23.93 42.10 31.66
C LEU A 16 22.57 42.45 32.30
N ALA A 17 21.86 41.50 32.90
CA ALA A 17 20.68 41.80 33.70
C ALA A 17 20.96 41.57 35.16
N LEU A 18 20.79 42.63 35.97
CA LEU A 18 20.93 42.65 37.44
C LEU A 18 19.76 41.91 38.09
N LEU A 19 20.06 40.97 38.98
CA LEU A 19 19.12 40.33 39.89
C LEU A 19 18.96 41.17 41.16
N THR A 20 17.76 41.67 41.43
CA THR A 20 17.36 42.21 42.75
C THR A 20 16.51 41.16 43.46
N VAL A 21 17.02 40.72 44.60
CA VAL A 21 16.32 39.74 45.52
C VAL A 21 15.50 40.57 46.51
N VAL A 22 14.18 40.31 46.57
CA VAL A 22 13.27 40.79 47.63
C VAL A 22 12.77 39.57 48.41
N PRO A 23 12.93 39.50 49.70
CA PRO A 23 12.38 38.40 50.50
C PRO A 23 10.90 38.66 50.83
N LEU A 24 10.01 37.74 50.39
CA LEU A 24 8.61 37.71 50.83
C LEU A 24 8.46 36.66 51.95
N LEU A 25 7.93 37.12 53.09
CA LEU A 25 7.55 36.31 54.22
C LEU A 25 6.32 35.41 53.83
N VAL A 26 6.48 34.13 53.94
CA VAL A 26 5.42 33.17 53.64
C VAL A 26 4.71 32.77 54.97
N SER A 27 3.43 33.07 55.03
CA SER A 27 2.49 32.58 56.03
C SER A 27 2.09 31.14 55.71
N SER A 28 2.33 30.22 56.65
CA SER A 28 1.97 28.81 56.51
C SER A 28 0.48 28.58 56.83
N GLY A 29 -0.33 28.33 55.80
CA GLY A 29 -1.66 27.70 55.94
C GLY A 29 -1.57 26.18 55.66
N PRO A 30 -2.50 25.37 56.19
CA PRO A 30 -2.45 23.92 56.02
C PRO A 30 -2.73 23.48 54.55
N PRO A 31 -2.16 22.36 54.09
CA PRO A 31 -2.34 21.96 52.71
C PRO A 31 -3.75 21.41 52.43
N ALA A 32 -4.45 22.03 51.49
CA ALA A 32 -5.64 21.47 50.86
C ALA A 32 -5.22 20.24 50.01
N GLY A 33 -6.03 19.18 50.08
CA GLY A 33 -5.74 17.89 49.47
C GLY A 33 -5.39 18.01 47.99
N ALA A 34 -4.29 17.41 47.60
CA ALA A 34 -3.89 17.21 46.23
C ALA A 34 -4.83 16.17 45.57
N GLU A 35 -5.61 16.59 44.64
CA GLU A 35 -6.24 15.63 43.71
C GLU A 35 -5.13 14.88 42.96
N PRO A 36 -5.26 13.55 42.80
CA PRO A 36 -4.28 12.80 42.03
C PRO A 36 -4.32 13.24 40.57
N ALA A 37 -3.19 13.72 40.07
CA ALA A 37 -3.00 13.98 38.63
C ALA A 37 -3.47 12.76 37.85
N GLY A 38 -4.45 13.00 36.97
CA GLY A 38 -4.98 11.96 36.10
C GLY A 38 -3.83 11.32 35.34
N GLN A 39 -3.59 10.04 35.60
CA GLN A 39 -2.72 9.22 34.76
C GLN A 39 -3.26 9.34 33.33
N ALA A 40 -2.44 9.87 32.40
CA ALA A 40 -2.68 9.74 30.99
C ALA A 40 -2.87 8.26 30.71
N GLY A 41 -4.10 7.87 30.44
CA GLY A 41 -4.46 6.48 30.22
C GLY A 41 -3.59 5.96 29.07
N ALA A 42 -2.85 4.87 29.35
CA ALA A 42 -2.25 4.07 28.30
C ALA A 42 -3.34 3.81 27.24
N PRO A 43 -2.98 3.82 25.95
CA PRO A 43 -3.96 3.57 24.89
C PRO A 43 -4.67 2.26 25.22
N THR A 44 -5.97 2.34 25.47
CA THR A 44 -6.82 1.18 25.67
C THR A 44 -6.73 0.33 24.41
N GLU A 45 -5.94 -0.73 24.45
CA GLU A 45 -6.02 -1.79 23.45
C GLU A 45 -7.45 -2.31 23.52
N THR A 46 -8.26 -1.90 22.56
CA THR A 46 -9.64 -2.38 22.45
C THR A 46 -9.54 -3.87 22.12
N PHE A 47 -9.85 -4.70 23.10
CA PHE A 47 -9.88 -6.15 22.96
C PHE A 47 -10.75 -6.50 21.73
N GLY A 48 -10.11 -7.01 20.67
CA GLY A 48 -10.79 -7.41 19.44
C GLY A 48 -10.37 -6.68 18.17
N GLN A 49 -9.68 -5.55 18.22
CA GLN A 49 -9.18 -4.88 17.02
C GLN A 49 -7.97 -5.61 16.44
N ARG A 50 -7.97 -5.78 15.10
CA ARG A 50 -6.89 -6.43 14.37
C ARG A 50 -6.32 -5.45 13.34
N PRO A 51 -5.31 -4.67 13.73
CA PRO A 51 -4.66 -3.78 12.79
C PRO A 51 -3.96 -4.58 11.68
N LEU A 52 -4.06 -4.07 10.46
CA LEU A 52 -3.42 -4.61 9.27
C LEU A 52 -3.00 -3.45 8.39
N ARG A 53 -1.70 -3.29 8.14
CA ARG A 53 -1.19 -2.35 7.15
C ARG A 53 -1.02 -3.08 5.82
N VAL A 54 -1.62 -2.51 4.77
CA VAL A 54 -1.58 -3.06 3.41
C VAL A 54 -0.99 -2.04 2.43
N ALA A 55 -0.47 -2.53 1.30
CA ALA A 55 -0.05 -1.67 0.21
C ALA A 55 -0.48 -2.22 -1.14
N SER A 56 -0.77 -1.33 -2.10
CA SER A 56 -0.86 -1.61 -3.53
C SER A 56 0.29 -0.92 -4.23
N PHE A 57 1.04 -1.64 -5.07
CA PHE A 57 2.20 -1.10 -5.76
C PHE A 57 2.40 -1.75 -7.13
N ASN A 58 2.17 -1.00 -8.20
CA ASN A 58 2.64 -1.36 -9.54
C ASN A 58 4.16 -1.12 -9.58
N ILE A 59 4.94 -2.18 -9.80
CA ILE A 59 6.41 -2.14 -9.72
C ILE A 59 7.09 -1.93 -11.07
N HIS A 60 6.33 -1.74 -12.15
CA HIS A 60 6.87 -1.57 -13.50
C HIS A 60 8.00 -2.58 -13.80
N HIS A 61 7.74 -3.88 -13.57
CA HIS A 61 8.69 -4.99 -13.65
C HIS A 61 10.07 -4.71 -13.01
N GLY A 62 10.10 -3.86 -11.96
CA GLY A 62 11.31 -3.52 -11.19
C GLY A 62 12.13 -2.38 -11.77
N VAL A 63 11.65 -1.68 -12.79
CA VAL A 63 12.33 -0.56 -13.43
C VAL A 63 11.82 0.75 -12.85
N GLY A 64 12.75 1.56 -12.34
CA GLY A 64 12.46 2.87 -11.76
C GLY A 64 12.36 3.99 -12.79
N THR A 65 12.12 5.23 -12.31
CA THR A 65 12.02 6.44 -13.16
C THR A 65 13.32 6.75 -13.90
N ASP A 66 14.46 6.26 -13.42
CA ASP A 66 15.76 6.32 -14.08
C ASP A 66 15.97 5.27 -15.20
N ASN A 67 14.95 4.47 -15.51
CA ASN A 67 14.99 3.35 -16.44
C ASN A 67 15.98 2.23 -16.07
N LEU A 68 16.34 2.10 -14.77
CA LEU A 68 17.20 1.03 -14.28
C LEU A 68 16.39 -0.03 -13.51
N LEU A 69 16.68 -1.29 -13.82
CA LEU A 69 16.14 -2.42 -13.07
C LEU A 69 16.81 -2.51 -11.69
N ASP A 70 16.04 -2.32 -10.61
CA ASP A 70 16.53 -2.41 -9.23
C ASP A 70 15.46 -2.96 -8.28
N LEU A 71 15.43 -4.29 -8.11
CA LEU A 71 14.51 -4.95 -7.17
C LEU A 71 14.82 -4.64 -5.71
N GLU A 72 16.07 -4.30 -5.38
CA GLU A 72 16.43 -3.90 -4.02
C GLU A 72 15.79 -2.55 -3.67
N ARG A 73 15.68 -1.64 -4.62
CA ARG A 73 14.95 -0.38 -4.48
C ARG A 73 13.46 -0.64 -4.22
N ILE A 74 12.83 -1.52 -5.00
CA ILE A 74 11.44 -1.95 -4.74
C ILE A 74 11.29 -2.54 -3.33
N ALA A 75 12.21 -3.40 -2.91
CA ALA A 75 12.17 -4.00 -1.58
C ALA A 75 12.26 -2.95 -0.47
N ARG A 76 13.17 -1.95 -0.59
CA ARG A 76 13.27 -0.83 0.38
C ARG A 76 11.99 -0.02 0.46
N VAL A 77 11.36 0.31 -0.66
CA VAL A 77 10.08 1.03 -0.68
C VAL A 77 9.00 0.27 0.09
N ILE A 78 8.92 -1.04 -0.08
CA ILE A 78 7.96 -1.89 0.65
C ILE A 78 8.31 -1.97 2.15
N GLU A 79 9.60 -2.08 2.51
CA GLU A 79 10.07 -2.08 3.90
C GLU A 79 9.73 -0.76 4.61
N ASP A 80 10.05 0.37 3.99
CA ASP A 80 9.81 1.71 4.54
C ASP A 80 8.31 1.99 4.71
N GLY A 81 7.48 1.52 3.79
CA GLY A 81 6.03 1.54 3.91
C GLY A 81 5.48 0.69 5.06
N GLY A 82 6.24 -0.29 5.53
CA GLY A 82 5.90 -1.15 6.67
C GLY A 82 4.67 -2.03 6.45
N ALA A 83 4.27 -2.27 5.20
CA ALA A 83 3.10 -3.07 4.88
C ALA A 83 3.28 -4.55 5.26
N GLN A 84 2.22 -5.14 5.79
CA GLN A 84 2.16 -6.54 6.19
C GLN A 84 1.58 -7.44 5.09
N VAL A 85 0.80 -6.85 4.19
CA VAL A 85 0.28 -7.46 2.96
C VAL A 85 0.47 -6.47 1.83
N VAL A 86 1.03 -6.93 0.71
CA VAL A 86 1.33 -6.09 -0.45
C VAL A 86 0.77 -6.75 -1.70
N GLY A 87 -0.03 -6.03 -2.45
CA GLY A 87 -0.40 -6.38 -3.82
C GLY A 87 0.57 -5.73 -4.79
N LEU A 88 1.21 -6.52 -5.61
CA LEU A 88 2.15 -6.08 -6.64
C LEU A 88 1.54 -6.31 -8.02
N GLN A 89 1.64 -5.30 -8.89
CA GLN A 89 1.26 -5.38 -10.28
C GLN A 89 2.52 -5.29 -11.14
N GLU A 90 2.43 -5.71 -12.39
CA GLU A 90 3.53 -5.76 -13.36
C GLU A 90 4.73 -6.60 -12.91
N VAL A 91 4.45 -7.76 -12.38
CA VAL A 91 5.48 -8.67 -11.86
C VAL A 91 5.91 -9.65 -12.95
N ASP A 92 7.21 -9.64 -13.28
CA ASP A 92 7.84 -10.59 -14.18
C ASP A 92 8.30 -11.85 -13.43
N ARG A 93 8.12 -12.99 -14.08
CA ARG A 93 8.66 -14.28 -13.63
C ARG A 93 9.31 -14.98 -14.81
N HIS A 94 10.64 -14.96 -14.85
CA HIS A 94 11.44 -15.47 -15.97
C HIS A 94 11.02 -14.88 -17.34
N PHE A 95 10.42 -13.69 -17.35
CA PHE A 95 9.70 -13.17 -18.50
C PHE A 95 10.61 -12.81 -19.68
N GLY A 96 11.73 -12.15 -19.43
CA GLY A 96 12.64 -11.72 -20.48
C GLY A 96 13.86 -10.97 -19.98
N GLU A 97 14.64 -10.46 -20.92
CA GLU A 97 15.86 -9.70 -20.65
C GLU A 97 15.60 -8.43 -19.83
N ARG A 98 14.44 -7.78 -20.01
CA ARG A 98 14.06 -6.56 -19.28
C ARG A 98 14.10 -6.73 -17.76
N SER A 99 13.86 -7.94 -17.28
CA SER A 99 13.88 -8.31 -15.87
C SER A 99 14.96 -9.35 -15.55
N GLN A 100 15.95 -9.51 -16.46
CA GLN A 100 17.07 -10.45 -16.33
C GLN A 100 16.61 -11.89 -16.03
N PHE A 101 15.42 -12.26 -16.51
CA PHE A 101 14.78 -13.57 -16.27
C PHE A 101 14.57 -13.92 -14.80
N VAL A 102 14.58 -12.95 -13.88
CA VAL A 102 14.38 -13.16 -12.45
C VAL A 102 12.93 -13.56 -12.17
N ASP A 103 12.71 -14.46 -11.21
CA ASP A 103 11.42 -14.62 -10.53
C ASP A 103 11.29 -13.50 -9.49
N GLN A 104 10.74 -12.35 -9.91
CA GLN A 104 10.69 -11.15 -9.09
C GLN A 104 9.81 -11.36 -7.84
N ALA A 105 8.71 -12.11 -7.98
CA ALA A 105 7.82 -12.37 -6.86
C ALA A 105 8.51 -13.17 -5.75
N THR A 106 9.23 -14.23 -6.11
CA THR A 106 10.00 -15.05 -5.16
C THR A 106 11.15 -14.26 -4.59
N TRP A 107 11.90 -13.53 -5.41
CA TRP A 107 13.05 -12.72 -4.97
C TRP A 107 12.62 -11.68 -3.91
N LEU A 108 11.54 -10.92 -4.18
CA LEU A 108 11.02 -9.92 -3.24
C LEU A 108 10.52 -10.58 -1.94
N ALA A 109 9.85 -11.72 -2.04
CA ALA A 109 9.35 -12.44 -0.87
C ALA A 109 10.50 -12.91 0.05
N GLU A 110 11.56 -13.48 -0.53
CA GLU A 110 12.74 -13.92 0.21
C GLU A 110 13.48 -12.74 0.85
N ARG A 111 13.71 -11.67 0.08
CA ARG A 111 14.37 -10.45 0.55
C ARG A 111 13.62 -9.78 1.71
N LEU A 112 12.29 -9.79 1.68
CA LEU A 112 11.43 -9.15 2.68
C LEU A 112 11.04 -10.10 3.84
N GLY A 113 11.38 -11.37 3.78
CA GLY A 113 10.96 -12.38 4.74
C GLY A 113 9.42 -12.58 4.75
N MET A 114 8.79 -12.49 3.57
CA MET A 114 7.35 -12.62 3.39
C MET A 114 6.99 -13.91 2.64
N ARG A 115 5.75 -14.34 2.76
CA ARG A 115 5.15 -15.38 1.92
C ARG A 115 4.65 -14.74 0.64
N VAL A 116 4.60 -15.52 -0.44
CA VAL A 116 4.14 -15.04 -1.74
C VAL A 116 3.18 -16.02 -2.40
N VAL A 117 2.25 -15.46 -3.17
CA VAL A 117 1.52 -16.13 -4.22
C VAL A 117 1.58 -15.27 -5.48
N PHE A 118 1.69 -15.92 -6.63
CA PHE A 118 1.82 -15.26 -7.93
C PHE A 118 0.73 -15.75 -8.87
N GLY A 119 0.05 -14.83 -9.54
CA GLY A 119 -0.97 -15.08 -10.54
C GLY A 119 -0.44 -14.72 -11.93
N ALA A 120 -0.07 -15.72 -12.72
CA ALA A 120 0.29 -15.50 -14.11
C ALA A 120 -0.94 -15.09 -14.93
N ASN A 121 -0.89 -13.93 -15.55
CA ASN A 121 -1.87 -13.46 -16.53
C ASN A 121 -1.38 -13.77 -17.95
N LEU A 122 -0.09 -13.59 -18.20
CA LEU A 122 0.60 -14.11 -19.39
C LEU A 122 1.44 -15.32 -18.97
N ASP A 123 1.38 -16.37 -19.77
CA ASP A 123 2.13 -17.60 -19.57
C ASP A 123 2.62 -18.11 -20.94
N LEU A 124 3.84 -17.75 -21.28
CA LEU A 124 4.45 -17.95 -22.59
C LEU A 124 5.45 -19.10 -22.55
N ASP A 125 5.67 -19.69 -23.70
CA ASP A 125 6.69 -20.72 -23.84
C ASP A 125 8.09 -20.19 -23.55
N PRO A 126 8.96 -21.00 -22.96
CA PRO A 126 10.34 -20.62 -22.71
C PRO A 126 11.12 -20.40 -24.01
N PHE A 127 12.21 -19.63 -23.96
CA PHE A 127 13.07 -19.41 -25.10
C PHE A 127 13.84 -20.68 -25.53
N THR A 128 14.08 -21.59 -24.59
CA THR A 128 14.72 -22.89 -24.84
C THR A 128 13.94 -23.99 -24.10
N PRO A 129 13.96 -25.25 -24.55
CA PRO A 129 13.18 -26.33 -23.94
C PRO A 129 13.41 -26.55 -22.44
N ASP A 130 14.63 -26.27 -21.97
CA ASP A 130 15.03 -26.51 -20.56
C ASP A 130 14.86 -25.25 -19.68
N ALA A 131 14.46 -24.10 -20.25
CA ALA A 131 14.25 -22.89 -19.48
C ALA A 131 12.84 -22.89 -18.82
N PRO A 132 12.64 -22.14 -17.74
CA PRO A 132 11.33 -21.97 -17.14
C PRO A 132 10.38 -21.19 -18.08
N ARG A 133 9.07 -21.37 -17.88
CA ARG A 133 8.03 -20.59 -18.58
C ARG A 133 8.18 -19.10 -18.27
N ARG A 134 7.86 -18.30 -19.25
CA ARG A 134 7.94 -16.83 -19.19
C ARG A 134 6.59 -16.28 -18.77
N GLN A 135 6.52 -15.75 -17.56
CA GLN A 135 5.24 -15.34 -16.97
C GLN A 135 5.27 -13.87 -16.55
N TYR A 136 4.12 -13.22 -16.70
CA TYR A 136 3.87 -11.86 -16.24
C TYR A 136 2.50 -11.80 -15.58
N GLY A 137 2.39 -11.03 -14.48
CA GLY A 137 1.12 -10.95 -13.78
C GLY A 137 1.18 -10.13 -12.50
N THR A 138 0.48 -10.62 -11.49
CA THR A 138 0.37 -9.97 -10.20
C THR A 138 0.84 -10.89 -9.07
N ALA A 139 1.29 -10.30 -7.95
CA ALA A 139 1.66 -11.06 -6.76
C ALA A 139 1.00 -10.50 -5.50
N ILE A 140 0.80 -11.35 -4.50
CA ILE A 140 0.45 -10.93 -3.14
C ILE A 140 1.55 -11.43 -2.21
N LEU A 141 2.25 -10.47 -1.58
CA LEU A 141 3.20 -10.74 -0.49
C LEU A 141 2.47 -10.64 0.85
N SER A 142 2.85 -11.47 1.83
CA SER A 142 2.22 -11.44 3.15
C SER A 142 3.19 -11.86 4.27
N ARG A 143 3.31 -11.05 5.34
CA ARG A 143 3.94 -11.46 6.60
C ARG A 143 3.08 -12.49 7.35
N HIS A 144 1.78 -12.52 7.05
CA HIS A 144 0.83 -13.45 7.64
C HIS A 144 0.73 -14.75 6.83
N ARG A 145 0.14 -15.80 7.44
CA ARG A 145 -0.05 -17.08 6.76
C ARG A 145 -1.10 -16.98 5.67
N ILE A 146 -0.75 -17.34 4.44
CA ILE A 146 -1.68 -17.57 3.33
C ILE A 146 -2.25 -18.99 3.47
N ARG A 147 -3.57 -19.12 3.46
CA ARG A 147 -4.31 -20.38 3.65
C ARG A 147 -4.69 -21.03 2.34
N GLY A 148 -4.86 -20.24 1.30
CA GLY A 148 -5.21 -20.65 -0.05
C GLY A 148 -5.19 -19.45 -0.99
N TRP A 149 -5.12 -19.73 -2.27
CA TRP A 149 -5.10 -18.71 -3.30
C TRP A 149 -5.64 -19.23 -4.61
N ARG A 150 -6.03 -18.33 -5.50
CA ARG A 150 -6.46 -18.61 -6.87
C ARG A 150 -6.19 -17.41 -7.76
N ASN A 151 -5.83 -17.63 -9.02
CA ASN A 151 -5.85 -16.58 -10.05
C ASN A 151 -6.99 -16.87 -11.02
N THR A 152 -7.85 -15.87 -11.25
CA THR A 152 -8.96 -15.97 -12.21
C THR A 152 -8.68 -15.00 -13.36
N LEU A 153 -8.55 -15.50 -14.57
CA LEU A 153 -8.39 -14.66 -15.76
C LEU A 153 -9.66 -13.86 -15.99
N LEU A 154 -9.48 -12.56 -16.23
CA LEU A 154 -10.57 -11.61 -16.47
C LEU A 154 -10.96 -11.56 -17.96
N PRO A 155 -12.15 -11.02 -18.29
CA PRO A 155 -12.56 -10.86 -19.67
C PRO A 155 -11.52 -10.10 -20.48
N ARG A 156 -11.30 -10.58 -21.70
CA ARG A 156 -10.37 -10.01 -22.65
C ARG A 156 -10.94 -10.09 -24.05
N PRO A 157 -11.35 -8.98 -24.67
CA PRO A 157 -11.67 -8.94 -26.08
C PRO A 157 -10.45 -9.35 -26.94
N ALA A 158 -10.68 -9.69 -28.19
CA ALA A 158 -9.59 -10.08 -29.10
C ALA A 158 -8.54 -8.98 -29.21
N GLY A 159 -7.28 -9.32 -28.90
CA GLY A 159 -6.12 -8.41 -29.05
C GLY A 159 -5.70 -7.66 -27.79
N GLY A 160 -6.45 -7.69 -26.70
CA GLY A 160 -6.06 -7.11 -25.41
C GLY A 160 -4.98 -7.94 -24.68
N GLU A 161 -4.28 -7.35 -23.72
CA GLU A 161 -3.41 -8.08 -22.79
C GLU A 161 -4.27 -8.83 -21.76
N GLN A 162 -3.97 -10.08 -21.50
CA GLN A 162 -4.72 -10.86 -20.52
C GLN A 162 -4.48 -10.29 -19.10
N ARG A 163 -5.57 -9.91 -18.44
CA ARG A 163 -5.61 -9.48 -17.04
C ARG A 163 -6.16 -10.58 -16.15
N GLY A 164 -5.93 -10.46 -14.84
CA GLY A 164 -6.37 -11.45 -13.86
C GLY A 164 -6.70 -10.84 -12.51
N LEU A 165 -7.46 -11.58 -11.74
CA LEU A 165 -7.76 -11.31 -10.34
C LEU A 165 -7.09 -12.38 -9.49
N LEU A 166 -6.00 -12.02 -8.84
CA LEU A 166 -5.32 -12.88 -7.87
C LEU A 166 -6.00 -12.76 -6.51
N GLU A 167 -6.41 -13.86 -5.95
CA GLU A 167 -7.09 -13.98 -4.67
C GLU A 167 -6.22 -14.76 -3.69
N ALA A 168 -6.10 -14.28 -2.44
CA ALA A 168 -5.45 -14.98 -1.34
C ALA A 168 -6.26 -14.86 -0.05
N VAL A 169 -6.42 -15.97 0.68
CA VAL A 169 -7.00 -15.96 2.03
C VAL A 169 -5.87 -15.85 3.05
N VAL A 170 -5.78 -14.70 3.71
CA VAL A 170 -4.73 -14.37 4.67
C VAL A 170 -5.27 -14.49 6.11
N SER A 171 -4.48 -15.08 7.02
CA SER A 171 -4.86 -15.27 8.42
C SER A 171 -4.17 -14.22 9.30
N VAL A 172 -4.91 -13.19 9.72
CA VAL A 172 -4.42 -12.07 10.53
C VAL A 172 -4.94 -12.21 11.96
N ARG A 173 -4.07 -12.52 12.91
CA ARG A 173 -4.45 -12.66 14.34
C ARG A 173 -5.74 -13.46 14.56
N GLY A 174 -5.90 -14.57 13.82
CA GLY A 174 -7.05 -15.45 13.91
C GLY A 174 -8.26 -15.06 13.05
N ALA A 175 -8.31 -13.87 12.45
CA ALA A 175 -9.27 -13.52 11.42
C ALA A 175 -8.82 -14.04 10.06
N ARG A 176 -9.77 -14.31 9.16
CA ARG A 176 -9.52 -14.53 7.75
C ARG A 176 -9.89 -13.27 6.99
N VAL A 177 -8.98 -12.83 6.13
CA VAL A 177 -9.18 -11.72 5.21
C VAL A 177 -8.97 -12.26 3.82
N ARG A 178 -9.87 -11.92 2.92
CA ARG A 178 -9.74 -12.23 1.51
C ARG A 178 -9.13 -11.03 0.82
N VAL A 179 -7.89 -11.20 0.40
CA VAL A 179 -7.13 -10.18 -0.31
C VAL A 179 -7.19 -10.49 -1.79
N PHE A 180 -7.62 -9.53 -2.57
CA PHE A 180 -7.58 -9.56 -4.02
C PHE A 180 -6.53 -8.58 -4.53
N ASN A 181 -5.93 -8.91 -5.67
CA ASN A 181 -4.99 -8.05 -6.37
C ASN A 181 -5.22 -8.14 -7.87
N THR A 182 -5.32 -7.00 -8.54
CA THR A 182 -5.58 -6.94 -9.97
C THR A 182 -4.77 -5.82 -10.63
N HIS A 183 -4.63 -5.90 -11.95
CA HIS A 183 -4.17 -4.83 -12.83
C HIS A 183 -5.11 -4.81 -14.04
N LEU A 184 -5.94 -3.77 -14.16
CA LEU A 184 -6.93 -3.67 -15.22
C LEU A 184 -6.31 -3.18 -16.54
N GLN A 185 -7.06 -3.31 -17.64
CA GLN A 185 -6.60 -2.89 -18.95
C GLN A 185 -6.38 -1.37 -19.01
N HIS A 186 -5.22 -0.95 -19.51
CA HIS A 186 -4.86 0.47 -19.57
C HIS A 186 -5.56 1.24 -20.69
N ASN A 187 -5.77 0.64 -21.85
CA ASN A 187 -6.17 1.34 -23.09
C ASN A 187 -7.63 1.09 -23.54
N SER A 188 -8.46 0.42 -22.72
CA SER A 188 -9.85 0.12 -23.07
C SER A 188 -10.78 0.22 -21.88
N GLN A 189 -11.60 1.26 -21.84
CA GLN A 189 -12.65 1.43 -20.83
C GLN A 189 -13.68 0.31 -20.89
N GLU A 190 -14.11 -0.09 -22.07
CA GLU A 190 -15.07 -1.19 -22.24
C GLU A 190 -14.56 -2.48 -21.61
N GLU A 191 -13.29 -2.79 -21.82
CA GLU A 191 -12.64 -3.96 -21.23
C GLU A 191 -12.55 -3.84 -19.70
N ARG A 192 -12.17 -2.67 -19.16
CA ARG A 192 -12.15 -2.43 -17.71
C ARG A 192 -13.53 -2.61 -17.06
N LEU A 193 -14.59 -2.10 -17.72
CA LEU A 193 -15.96 -2.27 -17.22
C LEU A 193 -16.38 -3.75 -17.17
N ALA A 194 -16.02 -4.54 -18.22
CA ALA A 194 -16.27 -5.98 -18.20
C ALA A 194 -15.46 -6.70 -17.12
N GLN A 195 -14.21 -6.29 -16.90
CA GLN A 195 -13.34 -6.81 -15.84
C GLN A 195 -13.90 -6.48 -14.45
N ILE A 196 -14.32 -5.24 -14.22
CA ILE A 196 -14.97 -4.82 -12.96
C ILE A 196 -16.25 -5.62 -12.70
N ALA A 197 -17.08 -5.83 -13.70
CA ALA A 197 -18.33 -6.62 -13.54
C ALA A 197 -18.03 -8.06 -13.05
N GLN A 198 -16.99 -8.70 -13.57
CA GLN A 198 -16.57 -10.01 -13.10
C GLN A 198 -15.93 -9.96 -11.70
N ILE A 199 -15.10 -8.95 -11.42
CA ILE A 199 -14.51 -8.75 -10.08
C ILE A 199 -15.62 -8.59 -9.03
N ARG A 200 -16.62 -7.74 -9.27
CA ARG A 200 -17.78 -7.57 -8.39
C ARG A 200 -18.50 -8.88 -8.12
N THR A 201 -18.72 -9.69 -9.16
CA THR A 201 -19.33 -11.02 -9.01
C THR A 201 -18.52 -11.94 -8.11
N ILE A 202 -17.18 -11.94 -8.24
CA ILE A 202 -16.30 -12.81 -7.43
C ILE A 202 -16.22 -12.30 -5.99
N VAL A 203 -16.02 -10.99 -5.82
CA VAL A 203 -15.92 -10.34 -4.51
C VAL A 203 -17.22 -10.50 -3.70
N GLY A 204 -18.37 -10.35 -4.34
CA GLY A 204 -19.69 -10.51 -3.71
C GLY A 204 -19.97 -11.92 -3.18
N GLN A 205 -19.21 -12.93 -3.59
CA GLN A 205 -19.28 -14.29 -3.05
C GLN A 205 -18.44 -14.50 -1.78
N SER A 206 -17.63 -13.50 -1.39
CA SER A 206 -16.80 -13.61 -0.19
C SER A 206 -17.64 -13.63 1.09
N ARG A 207 -17.25 -14.49 2.01
CA ARG A 207 -17.81 -14.55 3.37
C ARG A 207 -16.87 -13.94 4.40
N GLU A 208 -15.65 -13.69 4.01
CA GLU A 208 -14.61 -13.02 4.78
C GLU A 208 -14.62 -11.52 4.49
N SER A 209 -14.04 -10.73 5.38
CA SER A 209 -13.68 -9.34 5.10
C SER A 209 -12.83 -9.26 3.84
N VAL A 210 -13.08 -8.29 2.99
CA VAL A 210 -12.42 -8.12 1.69
C VAL A 210 -11.48 -6.92 1.72
N VAL A 211 -10.31 -7.11 1.12
CA VAL A 211 -9.37 -6.04 0.71
C VAL A 211 -9.04 -6.27 -0.76
N LEU A 212 -9.39 -5.32 -1.62
CA LEU A 212 -9.01 -5.31 -3.03
C LEU A 212 -7.89 -4.28 -3.25
N LEU A 213 -6.79 -4.73 -3.77
CA LEU A 213 -5.59 -3.96 -4.14
C LEU A 213 -5.47 -3.94 -5.65
N GLY A 214 -4.99 -2.87 -6.23
CA GLY A 214 -4.72 -2.90 -7.67
C GLY A 214 -4.49 -1.55 -8.31
N ASP A 215 -3.83 -1.62 -9.46
CA ASP A 215 -3.85 -0.61 -10.49
C ASP A 215 -5.12 -0.82 -11.35
N LEU A 216 -6.10 0.06 -11.16
CA LEU A 216 -7.37 -0.04 -11.87
C LEU A 216 -7.37 0.74 -13.19
N ASN A 217 -6.28 1.45 -13.52
CA ASN A 217 -6.15 2.25 -14.74
C ASN A 217 -7.35 3.18 -15.01
N ALA A 218 -7.96 3.67 -13.94
CA ALA A 218 -9.18 4.48 -13.95
C ALA A 218 -9.13 5.51 -12.82
N THR A 219 -9.45 6.77 -13.12
CA THR A 219 -9.51 7.84 -12.12
C THR A 219 -10.82 7.78 -11.30
N PRO A 220 -10.90 8.45 -10.15
CA PRO A 220 -12.07 8.41 -9.27
C PRO A 220 -13.41 8.73 -9.94
N GLU A 221 -13.41 9.58 -10.96
CA GLU A 221 -14.59 10.02 -11.69
C GLU A 221 -15.04 9.01 -12.76
N SER A 222 -14.26 7.96 -12.98
CA SER A 222 -14.51 6.97 -14.01
C SER A 222 -15.67 6.04 -13.65
N PRO A 223 -16.46 5.58 -14.64
CA PRO A 223 -17.56 4.67 -14.38
C PRO A 223 -17.12 3.33 -13.79
N GLU A 224 -15.88 2.89 -14.02
CA GLU A 224 -15.28 1.71 -13.41
C GLU A 224 -15.23 1.85 -11.89
N ILE A 225 -14.74 3.01 -11.42
CA ILE A 225 -14.61 3.28 -9.99
C ILE A 225 -15.99 3.48 -9.36
N ALA A 226 -16.88 4.20 -10.04
CA ALA A 226 -18.26 4.31 -9.58
C ALA A 226 -18.91 2.93 -9.42
N ALA A 227 -18.70 2.01 -10.36
CA ALA A 227 -19.25 0.67 -10.29
C ALA A 227 -18.68 -0.17 -9.13
N ILE A 228 -17.36 -0.23 -8.95
CA ILE A 228 -16.76 -1.07 -7.91
C ILE A 228 -17.02 -0.52 -6.50
N THR A 229 -17.18 0.79 -6.37
CA THR A 229 -17.46 1.44 -5.07
C THR A 229 -18.92 1.33 -4.63
N GLU A 230 -19.83 0.79 -5.44
CA GLU A 230 -21.14 0.33 -4.97
C GLU A 230 -21.03 -0.82 -3.94
N ASP A 231 -19.99 -1.65 -4.04
CA ASP A 231 -19.79 -2.86 -3.22
C ASP A 231 -18.65 -2.70 -2.20
N LEU A 232 -17.63 -1.89 -2.51
CA LEU A 232 -16.44 -1.71 -1.69
C LEU A 232 -16.19 -0.22 -1.37
N ALA A 233 -15.75 0.05 -0.16
CA ALA A 233 -15.38 1.40 0.25
C ALA A 233 -13.98 1.77 -0.26
N ASP A 234 -13.82 2.96 -0.84
CA ASP A 234 -12.53 3.54 -1.19
C ASP A 234 -11.85 4.06 0.09
N THR A 235 -10.71 3.47 0.44
CA THR A 235 -9.99 3.81 1.67
C THR A 235 -9.32 5.18 1.60
N TRP A 236 -9.00 5.68 0.40
CA TRP A 236 -8.49 7.04 0.24
C TRP A 236 -9.55 8.08 0.58
N VAL A 237 -10.75 7.90 0.09
CA VAL A 237 -11.89 8.78 0.42
C VAL A 237 -12.21 8.75 1.91
N ALA A 238 -12.02 7.60 2.56
CA ALA A 238 -12.32 7.43 3.99
C ALA A 238 -11.23 7.97 4.93
N ALA A 239 -9.95 7.94 4.53
CA ALA A 239 -8.83 8.15 5.45
C ALA A 239 -7.56 8.74 4.81
N GLY A 240 -7.61 9.16 3.55
CA GLY A 240 -6.53 9.84 2.85
C GLY A 240 -6.66 11.37 2.93
N GLU A 241 -5.59 12.07 2.58
CA GLU A 241 -5.55 13.53 2.48
C GLU A 241 -5.07 13.96 1.09
N GLY A 242 -5.66 15.01 0.54
CA GLY A 242 -5.34 15.54 -0.80
C GLY A 242 -5.81 14.63 -1.93
N GLU A 243 -5.23 14.82 -3.11
CA GLU A 243 -5.64 14.16 -4.35
C GLU A 243 -5.26 12.66 -4.41
N GLY A 244 -4.19 12.26 -3.72
CA GLY A 244 -3.75 10.87 -3.69
C GLY A 244 -3.19 10.36 -5.01
N PHE A 245 -2.60 11.21 -5.81
CA PHE A 245 -2.04 10.83 -7.10
C PHE A 245 -0.94 9.79 -6.96
N THR A 246 -1.04 8.74 -7.78
CA THR A 246 -0.13 7.61 -7.78
C THR A 246 0.64 7.46 -9.10
N TYR A 247 0.24 8.16 -10.16
CA TYR A 247 0.83 8.12 -11.50
C TYR A 247 0.93 9.52 -12.10
N ASP A 248 2.00 9.92 -12.88
CA ASP A 248 3.26 9.20 -12.86
C ASP A 248 4.11 9.62 -11.64
N ALA A 249 5.10 8.84 -11.24
CA ALA A 249 5.87 9.08 -10.05
C ALA A 249 6.73 10.36 -10.09
N GLU A 250 7.16 10.83 -11.26
CA GLU A 250 7.96 12.06 -11.40
C GLU A 250 7.09 13.32 -11.34
N THR A 251 5.87 13.27 -11.90
CA THR A 251 4.88 14.36 -11.91
C THR A 251 3.48 13.84 -11.62
N PRO A 252 3.19 13.47 -10.37
CA PRO A 252 1.94 12.78 -10.02
C PRO A 252 0.71 13.62 -10.39
N HIS A 253 -0.18 13.07 -11.22
CA HIS A 253 -1.34 13.77 -11.74
C HIS A 253 -2.61 12.92 -11.84
N ALA A 254 -2.52 11.61 -11.57
CA ALA A 254 -3.66 10.71 -11.61
C ALA A 254 -3.63 9.73 -10.42
N ARG A 255 -4.79 9.47 -9.83
CA ARG A 255 -4.99 8.41 -8.84
C ARG A 255 -5.64 7.22 -9.54
N ILE A 256 -4.84 6.19 -9.83
CA ILE A 256 -5.28 4.98 -10.53
C ILE A 256 -4.99 3.69 -9.78
N ASP A 257 -4.20 3.78 -8.69
CA ASP A 257 -3.95 2.68 -7.76
C ASP A 257 -4.86 2.79 -6.53
N TYR A 258 -5.44 1.68 -6.13
CA TYR A 258 -6.48 1.66 -5.09
C TYR A 258 -6.25 0.59 -4.03
N VAL A 259 -6.74 0.91 -2.84
CA VAL A 259 -7.06 -0.04 -1.78
C VAL A 259 -8.54 0.13 -1.47
N LEU A 260 -9.34 -0.90 -1.79
CA LEU A 260 -10.78 -0.91 -1.54
C LEU A 260 -11.12 -1.99 -0.51
N THR A 261 -12.13 -1.77 0.32
CA THR A 261 -12.47 -2.70 1.40
C THR A 261 -13.96 -2.97 1.50
N SER A 262 -14.34 -4.14 2.01
CA SER A 262 -15.71 -4.38 2.48
C SER A 262 -16.05 -3.46 3.66
N SER A 263 -17.33 -3.19 3.85
CA SER A 263 -17.87 -2.22 4.82
C SER A 263 -17.57 -2.55 6.29
N ASP A 264 -17.18 -3.78 6.58
CA ASP A 264 -16.80 -4.25 7.93
C ASP A 264 -15.31 -3.97 8.27
N VAL A 265 -14.51 -3.52 7.31
CA VAL A 265 -13.10 -3.12 7.47
C VAL A 265 -13.02 -1.60 7.57
N VAL A 266 -12.31 -1.09 8.56
CA VAL A 266 -12.19 0.36 8.79
C VAL A 266 -10.80 0.84 8.38
N ALA A 267 -10.74 1.79 7.45
CA ALA A 267 -9.51 2.52 7.13
C ALA A 267 -9.26 3.57 8.21
N LYS A 268 -8.01 3.68 8.68
CA LYS A 268 -7.58 4.63 9.72
C LYS A 268 -6.64 5.70 9.19
N ALA A 269 -5.83 5.36 8.20
CA ALA A 269 -4.96 6.27 7.49
C ALA A 269 -4.68 5.70 6.10
N ALA A 270 -4.54 6.56 5.12
CA ALA A 270 -4.07 6.21 3.78
C ALA A 270 -3.01 7.23 3.35
N ALA A 271 -1.94 6.77 2.74
CA ALA A 271 -0.84 7.61 2.26
C ALA A 271 -0.30 7.10 0.94
N VAL A 272 0.12 8.01 0.09
CA VAL A 272 0.96 7.71 -1.08
C VAL A 272 2.41 7.93 -0.67
N VAL A 273 3.27 6.94 -0.94
CA VAL A 273 4.69 6.98 -0.57
C VAL A 273 5.51 7.43 -1.77
N THR A 274 6.22 8.54 -1.63
CA THR A 274 7.12 9.04 -2.69
C THR A 274 8.27 8.07 -2.92
N SER A 275 8.51 7.71 -4.17
CA SER A 275 9.55 6.77 -4.57
C SER A 275 9.95 7.00 -6.02
N ASP A 276 11.18 6.65 -6.36
CA ASP A 276 11.72 6.56 -7.73
C ASP A 276 11.79 5.10 -8.22
N GLY A 277 11.24 4.16 -7.44
CA GLY A 277 11.34 2.73 -7.71
C GLY A 277 10.49 2.22 -8.87
N SER A 278 9.47 2.99 -9.28
CA SER A 278 8.56 2.68 -10.37
C SER A 278 8.05 3.99 -10.98
N ASP A 279 7.36 3.93 -12.11
CA ASP A 279 6.54 5.02 -12.63
C ASP A 279 5.23 5.21 -11.86
N HIS A 280 4.89 4.28 -10.95
CA HIS A 280 3.81 4.41 -9.98
C HIS A 280 4.34 4.63 -8.56
N LEU A 281 3.53 5.31 -7.74
CA LEU A 281 3.74 5.49 -6.31
C LEU A 281 2.87 4.51 -5.51
N PRO A 282 3.41 3.79 -4.50
CA PRO A 282 2.62 2.87 -3.70
C PRO A 282 1.61 3.58 -2.80
N VAL A 283 0.42 3.02 -2.71
CA VAL A 283 -0.62 3.41 -1.74
C VAL A 283 -0.52 2.49 -0.53
N VAL A 284 -0.32 3.08 0.65
CA VAL A 284 -0.23 2.36 1.93
C VAL A 284 -1.41 2.75 2.81
N VAL A 285 -2.09 1.75 3.39
CA VAL A 285 -3.30 1.96 4.18
C VAL A 285 -3.24 1.20 5.50
N ASP A 286 -3.56 1.89 6.59
CA ASP A 286 -3.78 1.28 7.90
C ASP A 286 -5.25 0.90 8.05
N LEU A 287 -5.50 -0.40 8.16
CA LEU A 287 -6.81 -0.99 8.31
C LEU A 287 -7.02 -1.56 9.71
N VAL A 288 -8.27 -1.60 10.14
CA VAL A 288 -8.73 -2.34 11.31
C VAL A 288 -9.77 -3.36 10.85
N LEU A 289 -9.43 -4.63 10.99
CA LEU A 289 -10.34 -5.74 10.70
C LEU A 289 -11.31 -5.96 11.86
N PRO A 290 -12.53 -6.46 11.58
CA PRO A 290 -13.51 -6.74 12.62
C PRO A 290 -12.99 -7.76 13.63
N GLY A 291 -13.38 -7.59 14.90
CA GLY A 291 -13.17 -8.57 15.96
C GLY A 291 -13.88 -9.88 15.58
N GLY A 292 -13.18 -11.02 15.66
CA GLY A 292 -13.81 -12.31 15.40
C GLY A 292 -14.98 -12.52 16.34
N ARG A 293 -16.16 -12.80 15.79
CA ARG A 293 -17.21 -13.43 16.60
C ARG A 293 -16.68 -14.83 16.95
N PHE A 294 -16.28 -15.04 18.18
CA PHE A 294 -16.19 -16.41 18.69
C PHE A 294 -17.59 -16.99 18.61
N GLY A 295 -17.83 -17.84 17.61
CA GLY A 295 -19.03 -18.63 17.57
C GLY A 295 -19.12 -19.38 18.91
N ARG A 296 -20.12 -19.06 19.72
CA ARG A 296 -20.52 -19.97 20.76
C ARG A 296 -20.89 -21.28 20.04
N ARG A 297 -20.12 -22.33 20.32
CA ARG A 297 -20.52 -23.70 20.04
C ARG A 297 -21.71 -24.07 20.91
#